data_f7b13b5bdd5481e8f480edfadec985c2
#
_entry.id   f7b13b5bdd5481e8f480edfadec985c2
#
_cell.length_a   1.000
_cell.length_b   1.000
_cell.length_c   1.000
_cell.angle_alpha   90.00
_cell.angle_beta   90.00
_cell.angle_gamma   90.00
#
_symmetry.space_group_name_H-M   'P 1'
#
loop_
_entity.id
_entity.type
_entity.pdbx_description
1 polymer ?
#
loop_
_entity_poly.entity_id
_entity_poly.type
_entity_poly.pdbx_seq_one_letter_code
_entity_poly.pdbx_strand_id
1 'polypeptide(L)'
;MPLAPNDARLTGLRVLEAATGSAAGVVAAGAPVDVVLSVEAGAAIFGVGARFAAGVQIDGAAAEMTTVVRGCLGGREWPTPLAELRLVIPASATAALADRLLAVAAFLRVNASPPFIVSVMRGPDLFVAPASFQSLDSAAALVARQNDGRVAPTDARPATPAPGGPPRHP
;
A
#
# COMPACT_ATOMS: atom_id res chain seq x y z
N MET A 1 5.27 26.64 3.51
CA MET A 1 4.66 27.67 4.38
C MET A 1 4.68 27.15 5.80
N PRO A 2 5.07 27.97 6.81
CA PRO A 2 4.95 27.58 8.20
C PRO A 2 3.48 27.33 8.57
N LEU A 3 3.24 26.41 9.49
CA LEU A 3 1.90 26.09 9.98
C LEU A 3 1.39 27.24 10.86
N ALA A 4 0.08 27.58 10.72
CA ALA A 4 -0.52 28.57 11.59
C ALA A 4 -0.54 28.07 13.06
N PRO A 5 -0.41 28.97 14.08
CA PRO A 5 -0.32 28.55 15.48
C PRO A 5 -1.51 27.71 15.97
N ASN A 6 -2.69 27.93 15.41
CA ASN A 6 -3.95 27.26 15.77
C ASN A 6 -4.35 26.16 14.79
N ASP A 7 -3.42 25.66 13.98
CA ASP A 7 -3.71 24.65 12.95
C ASP A 7 -2.99 23.34 13.25
N ALA A 8 -3.43 22.26 12.60
CA ALA A 8 -2.75 20.96 12.59
C ALA A 8 -2.97 20.27 11.24
N ARG A 9 -1.98 19.46 10.81
CA ARG A 9 -2.07 18.78 9.53
C ARG A 9 -1.34 17.44 9.53
N LEU A 10 -1.75 16.59 8.60
CA LEU A 10 -0.96 15.46 8.13
C LEU A 10 0.14 15.99 7.19
N THR A 11 1.37 15.57 7.39
CA THR A 11 2.51 15.94 6.55
C THR A 11 3.08 14.75 5.78
N GLY A 12 2.70 13.53 6.17
CA GLY A 12 3.11 12.31 5.48
C GLY A 12 2.26 11.11 5.87
N LEU A 13 2.20 10.15 4.96
CA LEU A 13 1.60 8.84 5.16
C LEU A 13 2.53 7.80 4.53
N ARG A 14 2.93 6.81 5.32
CA ARG A 14 3.76 5.68 4.88
C ARG A 14 3.08 4.39 5.28
N VAL A 15 3.12 3.41 4.39
CA VAL A 15 2.70 2.03 4.65
C VAL A 15 3.95 1.19 4.74
N LEU A 16 4.11 0.45 5.83
CA LEU A 16 5.31 -0.33 6.13
C LEU A 16 4.93 -1.77 6.44
N GLU A 17 5.78 -2.70 6.05
CA GLU A 17 5.71 -4.06 6.58
C GLU A 17 6.03 -4.05 8.07
N ALA A 18 5.15 -4.61 8.90
CA ALA A 18 5.34 -4.60 10.34
C ALA A 18 6.58 -5.39 10.79
N ALA A 19 6.98 -6.42 10.02
CA ALA A 19 8.13 -7.27 10.32
C ALA A 19 9.48 -6.61 10.05
N THR A 20 9.59 -5.84 8.96
CA THR A 20 10.86 -5.28 8.47
C THR A 20 10.97 -3.77 8.64
N GLY A 21 9.83 -3.08 8.76
CA GLY A 21 9.76 -1.62 8.74
C GLY A 21 10.02 -1.01 7.36
N SER A 22 10.12 -1.83 6.31
CA SER A 22 10.34 -1.39 4.95
C SER A 22 9.05 -0.86 4.33
N ALA A 23 9.15 0.09 3.39
CA ALA A 23 8.00 0.60 2.66
C ALA A 23 7.29 -0.55 1.91
N ALA A 24 5.98 -0.66 2.08
CA ALA A 24 5.17 -1.73 1.53
C ALA A 24 4.20 -1.18 0.47
N GLY A 25 4.41 -1.59 -0.78
CA GLY A 25 3.40 -1.47 -1.85
C GLY A 25 2.65 -2.79 -2.07
N VAL A 26 3.23 -3.90 -1.59
CA VAL A 26 2.67 -5.25 -1.64
C VAL A 26 2.88 -5.90 -0.28
N VAL A 27 1.85 -6.53 0.26
CA VAL A 27 1.91 -7.30 1.51
C VAL A 27 1.24 -8.64 1.33
N ALA A 28 1.70 -9.66 2.06
CA ALA A 28 1.04 -10.96 2.06
C ALA A 28 -0.27 -10.92 2.86
N ALA A 29 -1.30 -11.62 2.38
CA ALA A 29 -2.52 -11.84 3.14
C ALA A 29 -2.20 -12.52 4.48
N GLY A 30 -2.72 -11.99 5.57
CA GLY A 30 -2.41 -12.46 6.92
C GLY A 30 -1.14 -11.87 7.53
N ALA A 31 -0.42 -10.99 6.83
CA ALA A 31 0.67 -10.22 7.42
C ALA A 31 0.13 -8.91 8.01
N PRO A 32 0.53 -8.50 9.23
CA PRO A 32 0.16 -7.19 9.76
C PRO A 32 0.91 -6.09 9.02
N VAL A 33 0.28 -4.91 8.93
CA VAL A 33 0.84 -3.74 8.25
C VAL A 33 0.82 -2.56 9.19
N ASP A 34 1.90 -1.80 9.22
CA ASP A 34 1.98 -0.53 9.93
C ASP A 34 1.70 0.63 8.99
N VAL A 35 0.83 1.51 9.42
CA VAL A 35 0.63 2.80 8.77
C VAL A 35 1.16 3.88 9.69
N VAL A 36 2.14 4.64 9.19
CA VAL A 36 2.78 5.72 9.92
C VAL A 36 2.34 7.04 9.33
N LEU A 37 1.68 7.85 10.16
CA LEU A 37 1.23 9.19 9.84
C LEU A 37 2.21 10.20 10.44
N SER A 38 2.84 11.01 9.60
CA SER A 38 3.59 12.19 10.07
C SER A 38 2.59 13.33 10.29
N VAL A 39 2.62 13.94 11.47
CA VAL A 39 1.69 14.99 11.89
C VAL A 39 2.43 16.21 12.41
N GLU A 40 1.82 17.38 12.20
CA GLU A 40 2.34 18.66 12.69
C GLU A 40 1.21 19.44 13.36
N ALA A 41 1.50 20.02 14.54
CA ALA A 41 0.58 20.89 15.27
C ALA A 41 1.18 22.26 15.51
N GLY A 42 0.39 23.30 15.36
CA GLY A 42 0.78 24.66 15.68
C GLY A 42 0.96 24.88 17.18
N ALA A 43 1.83 25.83 17.54
CA ALA A 43 2.27 26.03 18.92
C ALA A 43 1.10 26.32 19.89
N ALA A 44 0.09 27.05 19.44
CA ALA A 44 -1.04 27.43 20.30
C ALA A 44 -1.94 26.23 20.65
N ILE A 45 -2.35 25.41 19.66
CA ILE A 45 -3.18 24.24 19.94
C ILE A 45 -2.41 23.13 20.63
N PHE A 46 -1.12 23.01 20.34
CA PHE A 46 -0.25 22.06 21.04
C PHE A 46 -0.08 22.43 22.51
N GLY A 47 0.14 23.71 22.80
CA GLY A 47 0.34 24.21 24.18
C GLY A 47 -0.89 24.06 25.08
N VAL A 48 -2.11 24.04 24.52
CA VAL A 48 -3.34 23.79 25.29
C VAL A 48 -3.73 22.31 25.39
N GLY A 49 -2.95 21.41 24.79
CA GLY A 49 -3.20 19.98 24.85
C GLY A 49 -4.51 19.56 24.16
N ALA A 50 -4.82 20.12 23.00
CA ALA A 50 -6.07 19.85 22.27
C ALA A 50 -6.25 18.34 22.01
N ARG A 51 -7.48 17.85 22.03
CA ARG A 51 -7.81 16.45 21.72
C ARG A 51 -7.71 16.20 20.22
N PHE A 52 -7.24 15.01 19.84
CA PHE A 52 -7.19 14.59 18.45
C PHE A 52 -7.78 13.18 18.24
N ALA A 53 -8.18 12.94 17.01
CA ALA A 53 -8.42 11.62 16.46
C ALA A 53 -7.75 11.56 15.08
N ALA A 54 -6.91 10.57 14.88
CA ALA A 54 -6.30 10.29 13.58
C ALA A 54 -6.61 8.85 13.20
N GLY A 55 -6.86 8.61 11.92
CA GLY A 55 -7.20 7.27 11.47
C GLY A 55 -6.77 7.04 10.04
N VAL A 56 -6.79 5.77 9.68
CA VAL A 56 -6.58 5.27 8.33
C VAL A 56 -7.81 4.52 7.91
N GLN A 57 -8.33 4.91 6.77
CA GLN A 57 -9.36 4.20 6.04
C GLN A 57 -8.70 3.45 4.90
N ILE A 58 -9.03 2.18 4.79
CA ILE A 58 -8.61 1.33 3.68
C ILE A 58 -9.87 0.93 2.93
N ASP A 59 -9.90 1.32 1.68
CA ASP A 59 -11.03 1.08 0.80
C ASP A 59 -10.65 0.06 -0.27
N GLY A 60 -11.41 -1.01 -0.33
CA GLY A 60 -11.33 -2.05 -1.37
C GLY A 60 -12.74 -2.45 -1.77
N ALA A 61 -12.93 -2.85 -3.02
CA ALA A 61 -14.21 -3.05 -3.73
C ALA A 61 -15.34 -3.80 -2.98
N ALA A 62 -15.10 -4.37 -1.80
CA ALA A 62 -16.12 -5.03 -0.98
C ALA A 62 -15.81 -5.01 0.54
N ALA A 63 -14.81 -4.29 0.99
CA ALA A 63 -14.49 -4.18 2.42
C ALA A 63 -13.88 -2.82 2.72
N GLU A 64 -14.47 -2.13 3.66
CA GLU A 64 -13.94 -0.89 4.24
C GLU A 64 -13.44 -1.19 5.64
N MET A 65 -12.24 -0.73 5.96
CA MET A 65 -11.70 -0.85 7.29
C MET A 65 -11.18 0.51 7.75
N THR A 66 -11.52 0.87 8.99
CA THR A 66 -11.05 2.10 9.63
C THR A 66 -10.35 1.77 10.94
N THR A 67 -9.08 2.16 11.05
CA THR A 67 -8.31 2.11 12.30
C THR A 67 -8.08 3.52 12.80
N VAL A 68 -8.31 3.77 14.09
CA VAL A 68 -8.26 5.11 14.69
C VAL A 68 -7.43 5.13 15.96
N VAL A 69 -6.54 6.12 16.08
CA VAL A 69 -5.87 6.50 17.33
C VAL A 69 -6.45 7.80 17.85
N ARG A 70 -6.57 7.92 19.17
CA ARG A 70 -7.10 9.11 19.86
C ARG A 70 -6.21 9.46 21.03
N GLY A 71 -6.12 10.77 21.33
CA GLY A 71 -5.33 11.26 22.45
C GLY A 71 -5.41 12.76 22.59
N CYS A 72 -4.43 13.32 23.30
CA CYS A 72 -4.22 14.75 23.45
C CYS A 72 -2.86 15.13 22.88
N LEU A 73 -2.76 16.33 22.32
CA LEU A 73 -1.49 16.94 21.96
C LEU A 73 -0.64 17.10 23.24
N GLY A 74 0.65 16.77 23.16
CA GLY A 74 1.52 16.68 24.35
C GLY A 74 1.35 15.40 25.17
N GLY A 75 0.41 14.52 24.81
CA GLY A 75 0.24 13.19 25.40
C GLY A 75 1.19 12.14 24.82
N ARG A 76 1.02 10.89 25.24
CA ARG A 76 1.89 9.77 24.84
C ARG A 76 1.92 9.54 23.32
N GLU A 77 0.76 9.65 22.68
CA GLU A 77 0.62 9.39 21.24
C GLU A 77 1.14 10.54 20.39
N TRP A 78 1.08 11.78 20.89
CA TRP A 78 1.56 12.97 20.19
C TRP A 78 2.37 13.87 21.12
N PRO A 79 3.63 13.50 21.44
CA PRO A 79 4.41 14.11 22.51
C PRO A 79 5.08 15.45 22.13
N THR A 80 5.28 15.72 20.84
CA THR A 80 5.95 16.93 20.32
C THR A 80 5.13 17.53 19.19
N PRO A 81 5.29 18.82 18.85
CA PRO A 81 4.56 19.45 17.73
C PRO A 81 4.68 18.70 16.41
N LEU A 82 5.84 18.07 16.15
CA LEU A 82 6.06 17.15 15.05
C LEU A 82 6.16 15.74 15.63
N ALA A 83 5.28 14.84 15.23
CA ALA A 83 5.26 13.48 15.72
C ALA A 83 4.88 12.49 14.62
N GLU A 84 5.10 11.20 14.90
CA GLU A 84 4.63 10.09 14.09
C GLU A 84 3.60 9.28 14.87
N LEU A 85 2.43 9.11 14.28
CA LEU A 85 1.36 8.26 14.81
C LEU A 85 1.42 6.92 14.09
N ARG A 86 1.53 5.83 14.84
CA ARG A 86 1.55 4.48 14.28
C ARG A 86 0.22 3.80 14.48
N LEU A 87 -0.37 3.33 13.39
CA LEU A 87 -1.59 2.54 13.38
C LEU A 87 -1.28 1.17 12.81
N VAL A 88 -1.79 0.12 13.44
CA VAL A 88 -1.57 -1.25 12.99
C VAL A 88 -2.82 -1.76 12.30
N ILE A 89 -2.67 -2.25 11.08
CA ILE A 89 -3.66 -3.04 10.37
C ILE A 89 -3.40 -4.49 10.74
N PRO A 90 -4.33 -5.15 11.45
CA PRO A 90 -4.07 -6.49 11.96
C PRO A 90 -4.05 -7.53 10.84
N ALA A 91 -3.35 -8.62 11.06
CA ALA A 91 -3.25 -9.77 10.16
C ALA A 91 -4.61 -10.32 9.70
N SER A 92 -5.61 -10.32 10.60
CA SER A 92 -6.97 -10.76 10.27
C SER A 92 -7.64 -9.87 9.19
N ALA A 93 -7.35 -8.57 9.20
CA ALA A 93 -7.89 -7.65 8.21
C ALA A 93 -7.21 -7.83 6.85
N THR A 94 -5.89 -7.97 6.79
CA THR A 94 -5.18 -8.25 5.54
C THR A 94 -5.55 -9.61 4.96
N ALA A 95 -5.79 -10.63 5.80
CA ALA A 95 -6.28 -11.93 5.36
C ALA A 95 -7.65 -11.82 4.66
N ALA A 96 -8.56 -10.99 5.17
CA ALA A 96 -9.88 -10.76 4.58
C ALA A 96 -9.82 -9.96 3.27
N LEU A 97 -8.71 -9.29 2.99
CA LEU A 97 -8.51 -8.41 1.84
C LEU A 97 -7.56 -9.03 0.78
N ALA A 98 -7.33 -10.34 0.84
CA ALA A 98 -6.46 -11.04 -0.11
C ALA A 98 -6.87 -10.81 -1.57
N ASP A 99 -5.87 -10.70 -2.44
CA ASP A 99 -6.01 -10.48 -3.90
C ASP A 99 -6.72 -9.16 -4.27
N ARG A 100 -6.46 -8.11 -3.48
CA ARG A 100 -7.05 -6.78 -3.71
C ARG A 100 -6.01 -5.69 -3.77
N LEU A 101 -6.27 -4.73 -4.64
CA LEU A 101 -5.61 -3.42 -4.62
C LEU A 101 -6.46 -2.48 -3.77
N LEU A 102 -5.86 -1.90 -2.74
CA LEU A 102 -6.52 -1.10 -1.73
C LEU A 102 -6.07 0.35 -1.83
N ALA A 103 -7.01 1.27 -1.78
CA ALA A 103 -6.71 2.68 -1.59
C ALA A 103 -6.54 2.96 -0.10
N VAL A 104 -5.44 3.61 0.27
CA VAL A 104 -5.16 4.00 1.66
C VAL A 104 -5.37 5.49 1.80
N ALA A 105 -6.21 5.91 2.73
CA ALA A 105 -6.44 7.31 3.06
C ALA A 105 -6.29 7.53 4.56
N ALA A 106 -5.69 8.65 4.95
CA ALA A 106 -5.58 9.06 6.34
C ALA A 106 -6.43 10.30 6.61
N PHE A 107 -6.95 10.38 7.81
CA PHE A 107 -7.60 11.58 8.31
C PHE A 107 -7.05 11.99 9.68
N LEU A 108 -7.05 13.27 9.93
CA LEU A 108 -6.73 13.88 11.20
C LEU A 108 -7.84 14.85 11.55
N ARG A 109 -8.33 14.76 12.78
CA ARG A 109 -9.26 15.72 13.36
C ARG A 109 -8.68 16.18 14.69
N VAL A 110 -8.57 17.49 14.87
CA VAL A 110 -8.17 18.12 16.14
C VAL A 110 -9.31 18.98 16.66
N ASN A 111 -9.45 19.04 17.95
CA ASN A 111 -10.55 19.58 18.76
C ASN A 111 -11.78 18.66 18.84
N ALA A 112 -12.39 18.61 20.01
CA ALA A 112 -13.60 17.83 20.26
C ALA A 112 -14.89 18.58 19.86
N SER A 113 -14.83 19.92 19.82
CA SER A 113 -15.94 20.81 19.49
C SER A 113 -15.56 21.77 18.37
N PRO A 114 -16.51 22.29 17.58
CA PRO A 114 -16.25 23.29 16.55
C PRO A 114 -15.55 24.54 17.09
N PRO A 115 -14.68 25.16 16.30
CA PRO A 115 -14.26 24.75 14.96
C PRO A 115 -13.32 23.54 15.01
N PHE A 116 -13.59 22.54 14.14
CA PHE A 116 -12.71 21.41 13.98
C PHE A 116 -11.58 21.73 13.00
N ILE A 117 -10.39 21.26 13.30
CA ILE A 117 -9.29 21.18 12.33
C ILE A 117 -9.36 19.80 11.69
N VAL A 118 -9.43 19.75 10.38
CA VAL A 118 -9.50 18.48 9.63
C VAL A 118 -8.45 18.49 8.54
N SER A 119 -7.66 17.45 8.49
CA SER A 119 -6.70 17.19 7.42
C SER A 119 -6.93 15.79 6.88
N VAL A 120 -6.92 15.64 5.57
CA VAL A 120 -7.06 14.34 4.87
C VAL A 120 -5.90 14.19 3.92
N MET A 121 -5.36 12.98 3.83
CA MET A 121 -4.26 12.65 2.93
C MET A 121 -4.51 11.28 2.30
N ARG A 122 -4.32 11.20 0.97
CA ARG A 122 -4.27 9.92 0.26
C ARG A 122 -2.84 9.39 0.31
N GLY A 123 -2.70 8.11 0.65
CA GLY A 123 -1.45 7.37 0.65
C GLY A 123 -1.21 6.61 -0.64
N PRO A 124 -0.15 5.81 -0.67
CA PRO A 124 0.09 4.87 -1.75
C PRO A 124 -0.98 3.79 -1.77
N ASP A 125 -1.26 3.26 -2.95
CA ASP A 125 -2.10 2.08 -3.07
C ASP A 125 -1.33 0.86 -2.52
N LEU A 126 -2.05 -0.07 -1.89
CA LEU A 126 -1.52 -1.27 -1.27
C LEU A 126 -2.14 -2.51 -1.93
N PHE A 127 -1.32 -3.39 -2.48
CA PHE A 127 -1.77 -4.69 -2.96
C PHE A 127 -1.60 -5.75 -1.87
N VAL A 128 -2.67 -6.48 -1.56
CA VAL A 128 -2.63 -7.62 -0.64
C VAL A 128 -2.53 -8.91 -1.44
N ALA A 129 -1.32 -9.44 -1.55
CA ALA A 129 -1.06 -10.67 -2.29
C ALA A 129 -1.67 -11.89 -1.56
N PRO A 130 -2.27 -12.85 -2.27
CA PRO A 130 -2.75 -14.08 -1.64
C PRO A 130 -1.60 -14.85 -0.97
N ALA A 131 -1.90 -15.62 0.07
CA ALA A 131 -0.90 -16.35 0.85
C ALA A 131 -0.06 -17.36 0.02
N SER A 132 -0.55 -17.76 -1.15
CA SER A 132 0.17 -18.59 -2.12
C SER A 132 1.30 -17.85 -2.85
N PHE A 133 1.33 -16.53 -2.82
CA PHE A 133 2.43 -15.70 -3.30
C PHE A 133 3.52 -15.63 -2.22
N GLN A 134 4.31 -16.69 -2.08
CA GLN A 134 5.30 -16.78 -1.00
C GLN A 134 6.52 -15.87 -1.16
N SER A 135 6.72 -15.24 -2.32
CA SER A 135 7.70 -14.14 -2.50
C SER A 135 7.51 -13.46 -3.86
N LEU A 136 8.00 -12.24 -4.03
CA LEU A 136 8.18 -11.60 -5.33
C LEU A 136 9.06 -12.45 -6.26
N ASP A 137 9.98 -13.23 -5.69
CA ASP A 137 10.79 -14.22 -6.41
C ASP A 137 9.94 -15.35 -6.98
N SER A 138 8.87 -15.76 -6.30
CA SER A 138 7.91 -16.76 -6.82
C SER A 138 7.08 -16.21 -7.98
N ALA A 139 6.70 -14.93 -7.93
CA ALA A 139 6.00 -14.26 -9.03
C ALA A 139 6.92 -14.09 -10.25
N ALA A 140 8.17 -13.68 -10.05
CA ALA A 140 9.18 -13.61 -11.10
C ALA A 140 9.48 -14.99 -11.70
N ALA A 141 9.55 -16.05 -10.87
CA ALA A 141 9.74 -17.43 -11.31
C ALA A 141 8.52 -17.96 -12.11
N LEU A 142 7.31 -17.54 -11.76
CA LEU A 142 6.08 -17.90 -12.49
C LEU A 142 6.04 -17.23 -13.86
N VAL A 143 6.38 -15.95 -13.93
CA VAL A 143 6.50 -15.20 -15.20
C VAL A 143 7.59 -15.76 -16.09
N ALA A 144 8.76 -16.13 -15.52
CA ALA A 144 9.84 -16.79 -16.25
C ALA A 144 9.39 -18.14 -16.83
N ARG A 145 8.68 -18.98 -16.06
CA ARG A 145 8.14 -20.27 -16.56
C ARG A 145 7.07 -20.10 -17.65
N GLN A 146 6.24 -19.06 -17.59
CA GLN A 146 5.27 -18.77 -18.65
C GLN A 146 5.96 -18.32 -19.94
N ASN A 147 7.07 -17.61 -19.84
CA ASN A 147 7.85 -17.18 -21.01
C ASN A 147 8.66 -18.32 -21.62
N ASP A 148 9.22 -19.23 -20.82
CA ASP A 148 9.95 -20.42 -21.29
C ASP A 148 9.03 -21.42 -22.02
N GLY A 149 7.75 -21.48 -21.65
CA GLY A 149 6.76 -22.32 -22.33
C GLY A 149 6.27 -21.76 -23.68
N ARG A 150 6.67 -20.56 -24.06
CA ARG A 150 6.24 -19.89 -25.31
C ARG A 150 7.26 -19.92 -26.44
N VAL A 151 8.44 -20.44 -26.24
CA VAL A 151 9.44 -20.62 -27.29
C VAL A 151 9.49 -22.09 -27.69
N ALA A 152 8.46 -22.56 -28.39
CA ALA A 152 8.63 -23.69 -29.28
C ALA A 152 9.14 -23.09 -30.61
N PRO A 153 10.35 -23.39 -31.06
CA PRO A 153 10.76 -23.01 -32.39
C PRO A 153 9.98 -23.86 -33.37
N THR A 154 9.08 -23.24 -34.09
CA THR A 154 8.48 -23.82 -35.29
C THR A 154 9.52 -23.68 -36.41
N ASP A 155 10.58 -24.49 -36.39
CA ASP A 155 11.39 -24.76 -37.56
C ASP A 155 10.67 -25.75 -38.45
N ALA A 156 9.60 -25.31 -39.09
CA ALA A 156 9.05 -25.91 -40.27
C ALA A 156 9.90 -25.46 -41.47
N ARG A 157 11.03 -26.16 -41.67
CA ARG A 157 11.82 -26.05 -42.93
C ARG A 157 10.92 -26.54 -44.05
N PRO A 158 10.58 -25.73 -45.09
CA PRO A 158 9.85 -26.22 -46.24
C PRO A 158 10.68 -27.25 -46.97
N ALA A 159 10.09 -28.44 -47.24
CA ALA A 159 10.70 -29.49 -48.01
C ALA A 159 10.98 -28.96 -49.45
N THR A 160 12.24 -28.96 -49.81
CA THR A 160 12.70 -28.68 -51.19
C THR A 160 12.15 -29.78 -52.12
N PRO A 161 11.41 -29.45 -53.21
CA PRO A 161 11.00 -30.47 -54.17
C PRO A 161 12.21 -30.99 -54.94
N ALA A 162 12.29 -32.30 -55.10
CA ALA A 162 13.32 -33.00 -55.85
C ALA A 162 13.32 -32.58 -57.35
N PRO A 163 14.47 -32.42 -58.00
CA PRO A 163 14.55 -32.09 -59.40
C PRO A 163 14.03 -33.23 -60.28
N GLY A 164 13.05 -32.90 -61.13
CA GLY A 164 12.49 -33.85 -62.13
C GLY A 164 13.55 -34.37 -63.08
N GLY A 165 13.55 -35.68 -63.31
CA GLY A 165 14.39 -36.33 -64.32
C GLY A 165 13.94 -36.01 -65.76
N PRO A 166 14.86 -36.13 -66.74
CA PRO A 166 14.58 -35.71 -68.10
C PRO A 166 13.63 -36.68 -68.85
N PRO A 167 12.85 -36.18 -69.82
CA PRO A 167 11.94 -37.01 -70.61
C PRO A 167 12.71 -37.92 -71.58
N ARG A 168 12.35 -39.20 -71.63
CA ARG A 168 12.79 -40.12 -72.67
C ARG A 168 11.80 -39.98 -73.85
N HIS A 169 12.34 -39.61 -75.01
CA HIS A 169 11.61 -39.70 -76.27
C HIS A 169 11.88 -41.06 -76.95
N PRO A 170 10.94 -41.54 -77.77
CA PRO A 170 10.98 -42.81 -78.45
C PRO A 170 11.96 -42.81 -79.61
#